data_028f9399f72734a76f2b8e0885289248
#
_entry.id   028f9399f72734a76f2b8e0885289248
#
_cell.length_a   1.000
_cell.length_b   1.000
_cell.length_c   1.000
_cell.angle_alpha   90.00
_cell.angle_beta   90.00
_cell.angle_gamma   90.00
#
_symmetry.space_group_name_H-M   'P 1'
#
loop_
_entity.id
_entity.type
_entity.pdbx_description
1 polymer ?
#
loop_
_entity_poly.entity_id
_entity_poly.type
_entity_poly.pdbx_seq_one_letter_code
_entity_poly.pdbx_strand_id
1 'polypeptide(L)'
;GRSGAVDCPELQRATTLTEASVAACGERLGPQAPLYSTTLAADDLAALLDALALGRVDLYGDSYGTFFAQVFAVRHPEHLRSLVLDGAYPLGGGEYAWYPAYAPAMRDKFNLACQRSPSCSRLPGSSMSHIEPALQSLRAHPFAAQADDVSGTPHKFTADASQLATVMFGSAPALASVREVDAAARAFVAGDQLPLLRLMAETQVGVDSRDEDQAPLKFSAGLAAAVMCQDAPQIYDMSLPPAQRRIARDQAIERREAQAHGTYAPFTIGEYRRMPLDYAFIDECVGWPSPPAAWPAGRLKTGTVSYPNTPTLIVSGDLDNMTPVADGAAAAANFPNGRQLVISNGLHVNALPRSRSDCGAILVRRFIETLAVGDTACAQAVPPVRLVPRFARHVDELDPAVALAGNAADAARLRAVSAAVLTVGDAASRATEISKGDGVGLRGGTFSVTETPTGYRLTLRELRWTEDLAVTGTVERPFRAGPAKAVLSLRGAAAADGTLEVQWSEGMPAAVASVRGMLGGQAVVARLAAP
;
A
#
# COMPACT_ATOMS: atom_id res chain seq x y z
N GLY A 1 -6.99 -18.22 -14.75
CA GLY A 1 -6.83 -19.64 -14.67
C GLY A 1 -7.90 -20.43 -15.40
N ARG A 2 -7.55 -21.66 -15.81
CA ARG A 2 -8.51 -22.63 -16.39
C ARG A 2 -8.87 -23.74 -15.41
N SER A 3 -8.32 -23.69 -14.20
CA SER A 3 -8.71 -24.55 -13.10
C SER A 3 -10.04 -24.10 -12.52
N GLY A 4 -10.79 -24.99 -11.87
CA GLY A 4 -11.96 -24.60 -11.10
C GLY A 4 -11.59 -23.58 -10.02
N ALA A 5 -12.44 -22.58 -9.81
CA ALA A 5 -12.24 -21.61 -8.74
C ALA A 5 -12.73 -22.18 -7.42
N VAL A 6 -12.03 -21.86 -6.32
CA VAL A 6 -12.52 -22.06 -4.96
C VAL A 6 -13.54 -20.96 -4.68
N ASP A 7 -14.81 -21.30 -4.72
CA ASP A 7 -15.92 -20.37 -4.51
C ASP A 7 -16.52 -20.55 -3.10
N CYS A 8 -16.31 -19.55 -2.26
CA CYS A 8 -16.93 -19.40 -0.95
C CYS A 8 -17.78 -18.12 -0.97
N PRO A 9 -19.06 -18.16 -1.38
CA PRO A 9 -19.90 -16.95 -1.49
C PRO A 9 -19.98 -16.14 -0.19
N GLU A 10 -19.91 -16.81 0.96
CA GLU A 10 -19.87 -16.21 2.30
C GLU A 10 -18.62 -15.34 2.56
N LEU A 11 -17.54 -15.58 1.83
CA LEU A 11 -16.32 -14.75 1.85
C LEU A 11 -16.26 -13.82 0.64
N GLN A 12 -16.58 -14.36 -0.55
CA GLN A 12 -16.46 -13.64 -1.81
C GLN A 12 -17.32 -12.38 -1.86
N ARG A 13 -18.46 -12.39 -1.15
CA ARG A 13 -19.41 -11.26 -1.07
C ARG A 13 -19.39 -10.54 0.28
N ALA A 14 -18.53 -10.97 1.20
CA ALA A 14 -18.47 -10.36 2.52
C ALA A 14 -17.80 -8.98 2.46
N THR A 15 -18.40 -7.98 3.06
CA THR A 15 -17.81 -6.66 3.29
C THR A 15 -16.78 -6.70 4.42
N THR A 16 -16.91 -7.65 5.34
CA THR A 16 -15.98 -7.87 6.45
C THR A 16 -15.76 -9.36 6.62
N LEU A 17 -14.52 -9.82 6.65
CA LEU A 17 -14.17 -11.19 6.97
C LEU A 17 -14.32 -11.39 8.48
N THR A 18 -14.99 -12.48 8.86
CA THR A 18 -15.20 -12.83 10.26
C THR A 18 -14.80 -14.29 10.49
N GLU A 19 -14.52 -14.66 11.73
CA GLU A 19 -14.31 -16.05 12.11
C GLU A 19 -15.44 -16.95 11.58
N ALA A 20 -16.69 -16.48 11.67
CA ALA A 20 -17.86 -17.26 11.22
C ALA A 20 -17.88 -17.45 9.69
N SER A 21 -17.57 -16.42 8.90
CA SER A 21 -17.55 -16.52 7.43
C SER A 21 -16.38 -17.40 6.95
N VAL A 22 -15.24 -17.34 7.62
CA VAL A 22 -14.08 -18.20 7.34
C VAL A 22 -14.38 -19.66 7.70
N ALA A 23 -15.03 -19.91 8.86
CA ALA A 23 -15.47 -21.24 9.27
C ALA A 23 -16.46 -21.83 8.25
N ALA A 24 -17.47 -21.06 7.83
CA ALA A 24 -18.47 -21.52 6.85
C ALA A 24 -17.84 -21.89 5.49
N CYS A 25 -16.82 -21.13 5.04
CA CYS A 25 -16.05 -21.50 3.86
C CYS A 25 -15.32 -22.83 4.06
N GLY A 26 -14.64 -23.02 5.18
CA GLY A 26 -13.95 -24.26 5.49
C GLY A 26 -14.90 -25.47 5.56
N GLU A 27 -16.07 -25.31 6.16
CA GLU A 27 -17.12 -26.33 6.19
C GLU A 27 -17.65 -26.68 4.79
N ARG A 28 -17.85 -25.66 3.94
CA ARG A 28 -18.25 -25.83 2.53
C ARG A 28 -17.23 -26.62 1.73
N LEU A 29 -15.94 -26.33 1.91
CA LEU A 29 -14.86 -27.07 1.26
C LEU A 29 -14.74 -28.50 1.79
N GLY A 30 -15.11 -28.72 3.03
CA GLY A 30 -15.15 -30.03 3.67
C GLY A 30 -13.82 -30.79 3.54
N PRO A 31 -13.85 -32.08 3.10
CA PRO A 31 -12.64 -32.90 2.94
C PRO A 31 -11.63 -32.34 1.91
N GLN A 32 -12.05 -31.40 1.07
CA GLN A 32 -11.16 -30.76 0.08
C GLN A 32 -10.38 -29.58 0.65
N ALA A 33 -10.80 -28.99 1.76
CA ALA A 33 -10.12 -27.83 2.36
C ALA A 33 -8.61 -28.05 2.50
N PRO A 34 -8.09 -29.21 2.95
CA PRO A 34 -6.65 -29.47 3.06
C PRO A 34 -5.90 -29.53 1.73
N LEU A 35 -6.59 -29.62 0.60
CA LEU A 35 -5.95 -29.68 -0.71
C LEU A 35 -5.55 -28.29 -1.25
N TYR A 36 -6.05 -27.23 -0.64
CA TYR A 36 -5.74 -25.85 -1.07
C TYR A 36 -4.61 -25.27 -0.23
N SER A 37 -3.39 -25.77 -0.44
CA SER A 37 -2.18 -25.31 0.24
C SER A 37 -1.12 -24.84 -0.75
N THR A 38 -0.22 -23.96 -0.31
CA THR A 38 0.92 -23.51 -1.12
C THR A 38 1.80 -24.67 -1.57
N THR A 39 1.97 -25.68 -0.72
CA THR A 39 2.79 -26.86 -1.03
C THR A 39 2.23 -27.63 -2.22
N LEU A 40 0.93 -27.93 -2.21
CA LEU A 40 0.31 -28.66 -3.33
C LEU A 40 0.22 -27.80 -4.59
N ALA A 41 0.01 -26.50 -4.46
CA ALA A 41 0.05 -25.58 -5.60
C ALA A 41 1.46 -25.51 -6.23
N ALA A 42 2.52 -25.65 -5.43
CA ALA A 42 3.89 -25.75 -5.93
C ALA A 42 4.11 -27.07 -6.69
N ASP A 43 3.58 -28.19 -6.19
CA ASP A 43 3.63 -29.48 -6.87
C ASP A 43 2.84 -29.44 -8.19
N ASP A 44 1.68 -28.81 -8.22
CA ASP A 44 0.89 -28.60 -9.44
C ASP A 44 1.65 -27.77 -10.49
N LEU A 45 2.38 -26.73 -10.05
CA LEU A 45 3.21 -25.93 -10.95
C LEU A 45 4.35 -26.78 -11.55
N ALA A 46 5.04 -27.60 -10.72
CA ALA A 46 6.08 -28.49 -11.21
C ALA A 46 5.55 -29.47 -12.25
N ALA A 47 4.42 -30.13 -11.96
CA ALA A 47 3.76 -31.03 -12.90
C ALA A 47 3.36 -30.33 -14.21
N LEU A 48 2.93 -29.07 -14.15
CA LEU A 48 2.61 -28.25 -15.33
C LEU A 48 3.87 -27.95 -16.16
N LEU A 49 4.97 -27.57 -15.51
CA LEU A 49 6.25 -27.30 -16.20
C LEU A 49 6.77 -28.57 -16.91
N ASP A 50 6.64 -29.74 -16.29
CA ASP A 50 6.99 -31.03 -16.90
C ASP A 50 6.10 -31.33 -18.10
N ALA A 51 4.78 -31.20 -17.94
CA ALA A 51 3.82 -31.46 -19.03
C ALA A 51 4.03 -30.53 -20.24
N LEU A 52 4.52 -29.31 -20.00
CA LEU A 52 4.84 -28.34 -21.06
C LEU A 52 6.29 -28.47 -21.57
N ALA A 53 7.11 -29.34 -20.98
CA ALA A 53 8.52 -29.54 -21.32
C ALA A 53 9.33 -28.23 -21.33
N LEU A 54 9.09 -27.32 -20.39
CA LEU A 54 9.72 -25.99 -20.35
C LEU A 54 11.15 -26.00 -19.81
N GLY A 55 11.60 -27.11 -19.22
CA GLY A 55 12.92 -27.20 -18.59
C GLY A 55 13.03 -26.25 -17.38
N ARG A 56 14.21 -25.63 -17.21
CA ARG A 56 14.44 -24.67 -16.13
C ARG A 56 13.88 -23.31 -16.47
N VAL A 57 13.13 -22.72 -15.54
CA VAL A 57 12.48 -21.43 -15.66
C VAL A 57 13.06 -20.40 -14.68
N ASP A 58 12.85 -19.13 -14.96
CA ASP A 58 13.00 -18.05 -14.00
C ASP A 58 11.66 -17.83 -13.33
N LEU A 59 11.63 -17.90 -12.00
CA LEU A 59 10.41 -17.71 -11.24
C LEU A 59 10.44 -16.35 -10.54
N TYR A 60 9.40 -15.54 -10.75
CA TYR A 60 9.17 -14.29 -10.05
C TYR A 60 7.96 -14.43 -9.14
N GLY A 61 8.12 -14.04 -7.87
CA GLY A 61 7.05 -13.91 -6.90
C GLY A 61 7.07 -12.55 -6.24
N ASP A 62 5.90 -11.95 -6.05
CA ASP A 62 5.72 -10.72 -5.28
C ASP A 62 4.82 -10.95 -4.07
N SER A 63 5.06 -10.25 -2.97
CA SER A 63 4.28 -10.34 -1.74
C SER A 63 4.08 -11.81 -1.30
N TYR A 64 2.84 -12.29 -1.15
CA TYR A 64 2.55 -13.72 -0.92
C TYR A 64 3.21 -14.64 -1.96
N GLY A 65 3.31 -14.19 -3.22
CA GLY A 65 4.00 -14.95 -4.26
C GLY A 65 5.46 -15.25 -3.93
N THR A 66 6.10 -14.49 -3.04
CA THR A 66 7.46 -14.80 -2.54
C THR A 66 7.47 -16.00 -1.62
N PHE A 67 6.42 -16.19 -0.80
CA PHE A 67 6.24 -17.39 0.01
C PHE A 67 6.06 -18.62 -0.89
N PHE A 68 5.14 -18.53 -1.87
CA PHE A 68 4.93 -19.58 -2.87
C PHE A 68 6.22 -19.94 -3.61
N ALA A 69 6.96 -18.94 -4.09
CA ALA A 69 8.18 -19.14 -4.85
C ALA A 69 9.30 -19.77 -4.03
N GLN A 70 9.42 -19.44 -2.73
CA GLN A 70 10.34 -20.11 -1.81
C GLN A 70 9.94 -21.57 -1.56
N VAL A 71 8.62 -21.85 -1.37
CA VAL A 71 8.12 -23.23 -1.24
C VAL A 71 8.45 -24.03 -2.50
N PHE A 72 8.21 -23.47 -3.68
CA PHE A 72 8.55 -24.09 -4.95
C PHE A 72 10.06 -24.36 -5.07
N ALA A 73 10.90 -23.38 -4.73
CA ALA A 73 12.34 -23.50 -4.80
C ALA A 73 12.91 -24.63 -3.92
N VAL A 74 12.32 -24.81 -2.74
CA VAL A 74 12.73 -25.87 -1.80
C VAL A 74 12.29 -27.25 -2.26
N ARG A 75 11.11 -27.37 -2.88
CA ARG A 75 10.54 -28.65 -3.28
C ARG A 75 10.99 -29.12 -4.66
N HIS A 76 11.15 -28.18 -5.58
CA HIS A 76 11.39 -28.43 -7.02
C HIS A 76 12.56 -27.58 -7.56
N PRO A 77 13.75 -27.62 -6.90
CA PRO A 77 14.89 -26.81 -7.31
C PRO A 77 15.39 -27.12 -8.72
N GLU A 78 15.14 -28.33 -9.22
CA GLU A 78 15.51 -28.79 -10.57
C GLU A 78 14.84 -27.99 -11.68
N HIS A 79 13.67 -27.42 -11.42
CA HIS A 79 12.93 -26.59 -12.37
C HIS A 79 13.42 -25.14 -12.42
N LEU A 80 14.29 -24.71 -11.49
CA LEU A 80 14.68 -23.30 -11.41
C LEU A 80 16.04 -23.02 -12.09
N ARG A 81 16.07 -21.99 -12.92
CA ARG A 81 17.27 -21.31 -13.40
C ARG A 81 17.64 -20.14 -12.49
N SER A 82 16.68 -19.33 -12.11
CA SER A 82 16.81 -18.24 -11.14
C SER A 82 15.51 -17.98 -10.40
N LEU A 83 15.60 -17.23 -9.29
CA LEU A 83 14.49 -16.87 -8.44
C LEU A 83 14.52 -15.36 -8.14
N VAL A 84 13.38 -14.69 -8.27
CA VAL A 84 13.21 -13.29 -7.88
C VAL A 84 12.07 -13.18 -6.88
N LEU A 85 12.33 -12.55 -5.73
CA LEU A 85 11.40 -12.37 -4.63
C LEU A 85 11.25 -10.86 -4.35
N ASP A 86 10.11 -10.27 -4.73
CA ASP A 86 9.85 -8.84 -4.58
C ASP A 86 8.87 -8.57 -3.43
N GLY A 87 9.33 -7.91 -2.38
CA GLY A 87 8.58 -7.78 -1.13
C GLY A 87 8.52 -9.12 -0.38
N ALA A 88 9.70 -9.66 -0.05
CA ALA A 88 9.84 -10.99 0.52
C ALA A 88 9.83 -11.00 2.05
N TYR A 89 9.33 -12.12 2.60
CA TYR A 89 9.48 -12.52 3.99
C TYR A 89 9.91 -14.01 4.06
N PRO A 90 10.61 -14.45 5.14
CA PRO A 90 11.15 -15.81 5.18
C PRO A 90 10.05 -16.86 5.39
N LEU A 91 10.24 -18.09 4.89
CA LEU A 91 9.32 -19.22 5.14
C LEU A 91 9.22 -19.61 6.61
N GLY A 92 10.28 -19.45 7.36
CA GLY A 92 10.39 -19.77 8.76
C GLY A 92 10.61 -18.52 9.59
N GLY A 93 9.72 -18.21 10.45
CA GLY A 93 9.84 -17.10 11.38
C GLY A 93 8.65 -17.12 12.33
N GLY A 94 8.54 -18.14 13.13
CA GLY A 94 7.58 -18.54 14.17
C GLY A 94 6.43 -17.62 14.62
N GLU A 95 6.37 -16.36 14.21
CA GLU A 95 5.40 -15.39 14.68
C GLU A 95 4.60 -14.73 13.56
N TYR A 96 4.36 -15.45 12.46
CA TYR A 96 3.66 -14.91 11.29
C TYR A 96 2.28 -14.32 11.65
N ALA A 97 1.48 -15.01 12.46
CA ALA A 97 0.17 -14.51 12.87
C ALA A 97 0.25 -13.25 13.77
N TRP A 98 1.33 -13.10 14.54
CA TRP A 98 1.58 -11.91 15.34
C TRP A 98 2.15 -10.73 14.55
N TYR A 99 2.93 -11.04 13.53
CA TYR A 99 3.63 -10.12 12.67
C TYR A 99 4.34 -8.96 13.43
N PRO A 100 5.26 -9.26 14.34
CA PRO A 100 5.83 -8.26 15.25
C PRO A 100 6.69 -7.21 14.55
N ALA A 101 7.19 -7.50 13.35
CA ALA A 101 7.97 -6.56 12.55
C ALA A 101 7.14 -5.43 11.92
N TYR A 102 5.82 -5.62 11.83
CA TYR A 102 4.91 -4.74 11.09
C TYR A 102 4.82 -3.33 11.69
N ALA A 103 4.62 -3.22 13.00
CA ALA A 103 4.46 -1.92 13.63
C ALA A 103 5.77 -1.10 13.72
N PRO A 104 6.94 -1.68 14.06
CA PRO A 104 8.21 -0.97 13.91
C PRO A 104 8.43 -0.45 12.49
N ALA A 105 8.24 -1.31 11.48
CA ALA A 105 8.42 -0.92 10.07
C ALA A 105 7.45 0.21 9.65
N MET A 106 6.21 0.19 10.12
CA MET A 106 5.24 1.25 9.88
C MET A 106 5.71 2.59 10.50
N ARG A 107 6.18 2.58 11.75
CA ARG A 107 6.72 3.80 12.39
C ARG A 107 7.95 4.34 11.65
N ASP A 108 8.87 3.44 11.29
CA ASP A 108 10.10 3.80 10.59
C ASP A 108 9.79 4.38 9.21
N LYS A 109 8.84 3.82 8.48
CA LYS A 109 8.35 4.31 7.20
C LYS A 109 7.89 5.77 7.28
N PHE A 110 6.97 6.10 8.19
CA PHE A 110 6.44 7.46 8.31
C PHE A 110 7.51 8.44 8.79
N ASN A 111 8.34 8.05 9.74
CA ASN A 111 9.44 8.90 10.21
C ASN A 111 10.48 9.14 9.10
N LEU A 112 10.85 8.11 8.34
CA LEU A 112 11.80 8.20 7.24
C LEU A 112 11.25 9.04 6.08
N ALA A 113 9.97 8.85 5.73
CA ALA A 113 9.32 9.67 4.72
C ALA A 113 9.30 11.15 5.13
N CYS A 114 9.03 11.44 6.41
CA CYS A 114 9.08 12.80 6.96
C CYS A 114 10.49 13.40 6.89
N GLN A 115 11.51 12.67 7.35
CA GLN A 115 12.91 13.12 7.31
C GLN A 115 13.36 13.50 5.90
N ARG A 116 12.92 12.73 4.90
CA ARG A 116 13.29 12.93 3.49
C ARG A 116 12.45 13.98 2.76
N SER A 117 11.29 14.39 3.32
CA SER A 117 10.40 15.37 2.71
C SER A 117 10.61 16.76 3.32
N PRO A 118 11.01 17.79 2.52
CA PRO A 118 11.23 19.14 3.05
C PRO A 118 10.02 19.80 3.71
N SER A 119 8.80 19.37 3.35
CA SER A 119 7.56 19.88 3.94
C SER A 119 7.33 19.38 5.38
N CYS A 120 7.89 18.23 5.73
CA CYS A 120 7.76 17.63 7.06
C CYS A 120 9.03 17.83 7.90
N SER A 121 10.22 17.63 7.34
CA SER A 121 11.49 17.69 8.07
C SER A 121 11.80 19.05 8.72
N ARG A 122 11.10 20.11 8.31
CA ARG A 122 11.21 21.45 8.93
C ARG A 122 10.30 21.63 10.15
N LEU A 123 9.36 20.72 10.35
CA LEU A 123 8.48 20.74 11.51
C LEU A 123 9.21 20.14 12.72
N PRO A 124 8.94 20.63 13.94
CA PRO A 124 9.51 20.05 15.14
C PRO A 124 8.93 18.65 15.38
N GLY A 125 9.79 17.70 15.74
CA GLY A 125 9.37 16.33 16.04
C GLY A 125 9.49 15.37 14.85
N SER A 126 8.77 14.27 14.92
CA SER A 126 8.72 13.22 13.89
C SER A 126 7.29 13.03 13.40
N SER A 127 7.10 12.36 12.26
CA SER A 127 5.75 12.06 11.77
C SER A 127 4.91 11.35 12.83
N MET A 128 5.49 10.40 13.54
CA MET A 128 4.77 9.71 14.63
C MET A 128 4.35 10.65 15.75
N SER A 129 5.16 11.64 16.13
CA SER A 129 4.78 12.64 17.13
C SER A 129 3.70 13.61 16.66
N HIS A 130 3.57 13.82 15.34
CA HIS A 130 2.49 14.60 14.76
C HIS A 130 1.17 13.83 14.71
N ILE A 131 1.23 12.51 14.54
CA ILE A 131 0.06 11.62 14.44
C ILE A 131 -0.50 11.27 15.82
N GLU A 132 0.36 11.16 16.83
CA GLU A 132 0.01 10.75 18.20
C GLU A 132 -1.18 11.53 18.80
N PRO A 133 -1.29 12.87 18.72
CA PRO A 133 -2.44 13.60 19.27
C PRO A 133 -3.77 13.22 18.61
N ALA A 134 -3.79 12.95 17.28
CA ALA A 134 -4.99 12.49 16.59
C ALA A 134 -5.36 11.08 17.05
N LEU A 135 -4.39 10.18 17.20
CA LEU A 135 -4.60 8.83 17.75
C LEU A 135 -5.21 8.87 19.14
N GLN A 136 -4.67 9.69 20.03
CA GLN A 136 -5.19 9.82 21.40
C GLN A 136 -6.62 10.37 21.40
N SER A 137 -6.93 11.35 20.54
CA SER A 137 -8.28 11.90 20.40
C SER A 137 -9.27 10.84 19.91
N LEU A 138 -8.93 10.09 18.88
CA LEU A 138 -9.76 9.00 18.32
C LEU A 138 -9.97 7.86 19.31
N ARG A 139 -8.98 7.59 20.14
CA ARG A 139 -9.06 6.57 21.21
C ARG A 139 -9.98 7.00 22.33
N ALA A 140 -9.87 8.27 22.76
CA ALA A 140 -10.69 8.82 23.83
C ALA A 140 -12.14 9.10 23.42
N HIS A 141 -12.33 9.52 22.17
CA HIS A 141 -13.63 10.00 21.65
C HIS A 141 -13.91 9.42 20.24
N PRO A 142 -14.15 8.10 20.12
CA PRO A 142 -14.58 7.54 18.86
C PRO A 142 -15.97 8.06 18.48
N PHE A 143 -16.23 8.27 17.19
CA PHE A 143 -17.51 8.81 16.72
C PHE A 143 -17.94 8.20 15.39
N ALA A 144 -19.27 8.19 15.15
CA ALA A 144 -19.81 7.80 13.85
C ALA A 144 -19.48 8.86 12.79
N ALA A 145 -18.85 8.44 11.70
CA ALA A 145 -18.43 9.30 10.62
C ALA A 145 -18.99 8.81 9.28
N GLN A 146 -19.04 9.74 8.33
CA GLN A 146 -19.27 9.43 6.92
C GLN A 146 -18.32 10.27 6.09
N ALA A 147 -17.65 9.65 5.12
CA ALA A 147 -16.82 10.32 4.13
C ALA A 147 -16.85 9.55 2.82
N ASP A 148 -16.56 10.28 1.73
CA ASP A 148 -16.48 9.67 0.41
C ASP A 148 -15.09 9.07 0.18
N ASP A 149 -15.06 7.93 -0.48
CA ASP A 149 -13.82 7.38 -1.04
C ASP A 149 -13.38 8.13 -2.30
N VAL A 150 -12.32 7.64 -2.92
CA VAL A 150 -11.78 8.25 -4.13
C VAL A 150 -12.76 8.29 -5.30
N SER A 151 -13.71 7.35 -5.37
CA SER A 151 -14.74 7.29 -6.42
C SER A 151 -15.95 8.21 -6.14
N GLY A 152 -16.03 8.76 -4.93
CA GLY A 152 -17.19 9.52 -4.46
C GLY A 152 -18.28 8.65 -3.84
N THR A 153 -17.98 7.39 -3.55
CA THR A 153 -18.89 6.51 -2.83
C THR A 153 -18.85 6.83 -1.33
N PRO A 154 -19.99 7.16 -0.69
CA PRO A 154 -20.02 7.48 0.72
C PRO A 154 -19.95 6.21 1.58
N HIS A 155 -18.99 6.18 2.50
CA HIS A 155 -18.80 5.11 3.49
C HIS A 155 -19.19 5.59 4.88
N LYS A 156 -19.91 4.75 5.64
CA LYS A 156 -20.22 4.97 7.06
C LYS A 156 -19.39 4.05 7.91
N PHE A 157 -18.67 4.62 8.87
CA PHE A 157 -17.77 3.88 9.75
C PHE A 157 -17.66 4.56 11.10
N THR A 158 -17.07 3.88 12.07
CA THR A 158 -16.66 4.51 13.33
C THR A 158 -15.24 5.04 13.16
N ALA A 159 -15.07 6.35 13.23
CA ALA A 159 -13.73 6.96 13.28
C ALA A 159 -13.14 6.70 14.66
N ASP A 160 -12.20 5.77 14.75
CA ASP A 160 -11.53 5.34 15.97
C ASP A 160 -10.03 5.04 15.71
N ALA A 161 -9.33 4.63 16.76
CA ALA A 161 -7.91 4.27 16.68
C ALA A 161 -7.65 3.10 15.74
N SER A 162 -8.58 2.15 15.57
CA SER A 162 -8.42 1.00 14.69
C SER A 162 -8.54 1.39 13.21
N GLN A 163 -9.39 2.36 12.90
CA GLN A 163 -9.45 2.92 11.53
C GLN A 163 -8.15 3.67 11.18
N LEU A 164 -7.59 4.43 12.13
CA LEU A 164 -6.28 5.06 11.92
C LEU A 164 -5.18 3.99 11.74
N ALA A 165 -5.20 2.91 12.53
CA ALA A 165 -4.30 1.79 12.35
C ALA A 165 -4.43 1.21 10.93
N THR A 166 -5.66 0.99 10.45
CA THR A 166 -5.91 0.49 9.08
C THR A 166 -5.30 1.39 8.01
N VAL A 167 -5.48 2.72 8.11
CA VAL A 167 -4.84 3.69 7.20
C VAL A 167 -3.32 3.57 7.21
N MET A 168 -2.73 3.48 8.41
CA MET A 168 -1.26 3.49 8.56
C MET A 168 -0.62 2.16 8.14
N PHE A 169 -1.17 1.05 8.58
CA PHE A 169 -0.66 -0.29 8.21
C PHE A 169 -0.94 -0.60 6.75
N GLY A 170 -2.13 -0.28 6.23
CA GLY A 170 -2.51 -0.47 4.84
C GLY A 170 -1.79 0.43 3.83
N SER A 171 -0.97 1.38 4.31
CA SER A 171 -0.25 2.32 3.46
C SER A 171 0.91 1.71 2.66
N ALA A 172 1.21 0.40 2.80
CA ALA A 172 2.34 -0.22 2.12
C ALA A 172 2.33 0.01 0.59
N PRO A 173 1.24 -0.25 -0.14
CA PRO A 173 1.10 0.08 -1.55
C PRO A 173 0.51 1.49 -1.79
N ALA A 174 -0.18 2.11 -0.81
CA ALA A 174 -1.01 3.29 -0.99
C ALA A 174 -0.20 4.59 -0.86
N LEU A 175 0.21 5.15 -2.00
CA LEU A 175 0.99 6.39 -2.03
C LEU A 175 0.25 7.58 -1.40
N ALA A 176 -1.07 7.70 -1.60
CA ALA A 176 -1.88 8.78 -1.04
C ALA A 176 -1.80 8.78 0.49
N SER A 177 -1.99 7.63 1.15
CA SER A 177 -1.88 7.51 2.61
C SER A 177 -0.48 7.91 3.12
N VAL A 178 0.59 7.48 2.44
CA VAL A 178 1.96 7.87 2.84
C VAL A 178 2.17 9.38 2.74
N ARG A 179 1.64 10.00 1.70
CA ARG A 179 1.77 11.45 1.45
C ARG A 179 1.00 12.31 2.44
N GLU A 180 -0.13 11.83 2.95
CA GLU A 180 -1.17 12.67 3.53
C GLU A 180 -1.36 12.47 5.03
N VAL A 181 -1.13 11.26 5.58
CA VAL A 181 -1.53 10.92 6.95
C VAL A 181 -0.96 11.86 8.02
N ASP A 182 0.30 12.30 7.89
CA ASP A 182 0.91 13.25 8.81
C ASP A 182 0.15 14.59 8.84
N ALA A 183 -0.06 15.19 7.66
CA ALA A 183 -0.78 16.45 7.54
C ALA A 183 -2.26 16.32 7.88
N ALA A 184 -2.89 15.17 7.56
CA ALA A 184 -4.28 14.87 7.88
C ALA A 184 -4.49 14.73 9.40
N ALA A 185 -3.57 14.08 10.10
CA ALA A 185 -3.60 13.99 11.56
C ALA A 185 -3.48 15.37 12.22
N ARG A 186 -2.57 16.22 11.72
CA ARG A 186 -2.44 17.62 12.22
C ARG A 186 -3.68 18.45 11.92
N ALA A 187 -4.29 18.29 10.74
CA ALA A 187 -5.54 18.96 10.39
C ALA A 187 -6.69 18.52 11.31
N PHE A 188 -6.80 17.22 11.59
CA PHE A 188 -7.79 16.65 12.50
C PHE A 188 -7.71 17.28 13.89
N VAL A 189 -6.51 17.40 14.46
CA VAL A 189 -6.28 18.04 15.76
C VAL A 189 -6.63 19.53 15.72
N ALA A 190 -6.43 20.19 14.57
CA ALA A 190 -6.79 21.59 14.36
C ALA A 190 -8.28 21.81 14.06
N GLY A 191 -9.12 20.75 14.06
CA GLY A 191 -10.57 20.82 13.84
C GLY A 191 -11.04 20.59 12.40
N ASP A 192 -10.13 20.31 11.47
CA ASP A 192 -10.48 19.90 10.10
C ASP A 192 -10.38 18.38 9.97
N GLN A 193 -11.50 17.71 10.19
CA GLN A 193 -11.55 16.24 10.21
C GLN A 193 -11.53 15.61 8.81
N LEU A 194 -11.96 16.36 7.78
CA LEU A 194 -12.24 15.82 6.45
C LEU A 194 -11.06 15.08 5.81
N PRO A 195 -9.80 15.58 5.85
CA PRO A 195 -8.67 14.88 5.25
C PRO A 195 -8.42 13.49 5.84
N LEU A 196 -8.52 13.35 7.17
CA LEU A 196 -8.30 12.07 7.84
C LEU A 196 -9.48 11.11 7.63
N LEU A 197 -10.71 11.59 7.66
CA LEU A 197 -11.91 10.79 7.39
C LEU A 197 -11.93 10.28 5.95
N ARG A 198 -11.46 11.06 4.97
CA ARG A 198 -11.30 10.61 3.59
C ARG A 198 -10.31 9.44 3.49
N LEU A 199 -9.15 9.53 4.11
CA LEU A 199 -8.19 8.41 4.15
C LEU A 199 -8.79 7.15 4.78
N MET A 200 -9.62 7.30 5.83
CA MET A 200 -10.33 6.19 6.43
C MET A 200 -11.39 5.61 5.48
N ALA A 201 -12.14 6.44 4.76
CA ALA A 201 -13.11 6.00 3.76
C ALA A 201 -12.42 5.25 2.60
N GLU A 202 -11.29 5.75 2.13
CA GLU A 202 -10.49 5.11 1.07
C GLU A 202 -9.99 3.72 1.46
N THR A 203 -9.81 3.41 2.75
CA THR A 203 -9.49 2.05 3.19
C THR A 203 -10.67 1.09 3.16
N GLN A 204 -11.91 1.58 3.08
CA GLN A 204 -13.10 0.74 2.97
C GLN A 204 -13.30 0.19 1.56
N VAL A 205 -12.74 0.82 0.54
CA VAL A 205 -12.89 0.43 -0.87
C VAL A 205 -12.48 -1.03 -1.11
N GLY A 206 -11.39 -1.48 -0.49
CA GLY A 206 -10.94 -2.86 -0.60
C GLY A 206 -11.93 -3.87 0.00
N VAL A 207 -12.78 -3.44 0.93
CA VAL A 207 -13.80 -4.26 1.60
C VAL A 207 -15.12 -4.20 0.84
N ASP A 208 -15.50 -3.02 0.35
CA ASP A 208 -16.80 -2.76 -0.30
C ASP A 208 -16.76 -2.98 -1.82
N SER A 209 -15.62 -2.79 -2.47
CA SER A 209 -15.46 -2.91 -3.93
C SER A 209 -15.32 -4.36 -4.42
N ARG A 210 -15.89 -5.30 -3.69
CA ARG A 210 -16.06 -6.67 -4.21
C ARG A 210 -17.20 -6.68 -5.22
N ASP A 211 -16.99 -5.87 -6.24
CA ASP A 211 -17.83 -5.76 -7.42
C ASP A 211 -18.18 -7.14 -7.99
N GLU A 212 -19.32 -7.24 -8.65
CA GLU A 212 -19.74 -8.42 -9.44
C GLU A 212 -18.65 -8.92 -10.40
N ASP A 213 -17.70 -8.05 -10.76
CA ASP A 213 -16.51 -8.36 -11.56
C ASP A 213 -15.39 -9.11 -10.81
N GLN A 214 -15.46 -9.28 -9.50
CA GLN A 214 -14.55 -10.14 -8.74
C GLN A 214 -15.06 -11.58 -8.69
N ALA A 215 -15.24 -12.17 -9.86
CA ALA A 215 -15.48 -13.61 -9.96
C ALA A 215 -14.33 -14.38 -9.27
N PRO A 216 -14.62 -15.52 -8.60
CA PRO A 216 -13.59 -16.33 -7.93
C PRO A 216 -12.41 -16.73 -8.83
N LEU A 217 -12.57 -16.67 -10.15
CA LEU A 217 -11.48 -16.87 -11.14
C LEU A 217 -10.47 -15.72 -11.20
N LYS A 218 -10.85 -14.51 -10.79
CA LYS A 218 -9.95 -13.35 -10.74
C LYS A 218 -9.30 -13.23 -9.37
N PHE A 219 -10.09 -13.35 -8.32
CA PHE A 219 -9.64 -13.37 -6.92
C PHE A 219 -10.55 -14.29 -6.11
N SER A 220 -10.00 -15.36 -5.56
CA SER A 220 -10.73 -16.31 -4.72
C SER A 220 -10.49 -16.01 -3.24
N ALA A 221 -11.47 -15.41 -2.58
CA ALA A 221 -11.43 -15.20 -1.13
C ALA A 221 -11.39 -16.54 -0.37
N GLY A 222 -12.03 -17.58 -0.90
CA GLY A 222 -11.98 -18.93 -0.33
C GLY A 222 -10.59 -19.56 -0.40
N LEU A 223 -9.87 -19.38 -1.53
CA LEU A 223 -8.48 -19.86 -1.65
C LEU A 223 -7.55 -19.08 -0.71
N ALA A 224 -7.71 -17.76 -0.62
CA ALA A 224 -6.92 -16.94 0.30
C ALA A 224 -7.10 -17.39 1.75
N ALA A 225 -8.35 -17.61 2.20
CA ALA A 225 -8.64 -18.12 3.53
C ALA A 225 -8.07 -19.54 3.76
N ALA A 226 -8.19 -20.44 2.77
CA ALA A 226 -7.64 -21.79 2.87
C ALA A 226 -6.12 -21.76 3.05
N VAL A 227 -5.40 -21.04 2.20
CA VAL A 227 -3.95 -20.88 2.27
C VAL A 227 -3.52 -20.26 3.61
N MET A 228 -4.15 -19.17 4.02
CA MET A 228 -3.84 -18.48 5.26
C MET A 228 -4.04 -19.39 6.48
N CYS A 229 -5.15 -20.11 6.57
CA CYS A 229 -5.45 -20.93 7.72
C CYS A 229 -4.70 -22.27 7.75
N GLN A 230 -4.12 -22.71 6.63
CA GLN A 230 -3.39 -23.95 6.53
C GLN A 230 -1.87 -23.79 6.55
N ASP A 231 -1.35 -22.78 5.83
CA ASP A 231 0.08 -22.60 5.64
C ASP A 231 0.71 -21.68 6.68
N ALA A 232 0.00 -20.62 7.10
CA ALA A 232 0.51 -19.69 8.09
C ALA A 232 0.45 -20.29 9.52
N PRO A 233 1.57 -20.22 10.29
CA PRO A 233 1.56 -20.61 11.70
C PRO A 233 0.57 -19.76 12.50
N GLN A 234 -0.41 -20.41 13.13
CA GLN A 234 -1.37 -19.74 14.01
C GLN A 234 -0.83 -19.64 15.43
N ILE A 235 -1.39 -18.72 16.22
CA ILE A 235 -1.03 -18.55 17.66
C ILE A 235 -1.64 -19.62 18.57
N TYR A 236 -2.38 -20.53 18.01
CA TYR A 236 -3.03 -21.68 18.67
C TYR A 236 -2.85 -22.93 17.81
N ASP A 237 -2.97 -24.10 18.45
CA ASP A 237 -2.87 -25.38 17.75
C ASP A 237 -4.16 -25.63 16.94
N MET A 238 -4.01 -25.73 15.64
CA MET A 238 -5.09 -25.97 14.68
C MET A 238 -5.67 -27.39 14.78
N SER A 239 -5.04 -28.33 15.49
CA SER A 239 -5.60 -29.65 15.77
C SER A 239 -6.69 -29.62 16.86
N LEU A 240 -6.73 -28.54 17.66
CA LEU A 240 -7.73 -28.37 18.71
C LEU A 240 -9.12 -28.03 18.11
N PRO A 241 -10.21 -28.39 18.78
CA PRO A 241 -11.54 -27.91 18.44
C PRO A 241 -11.63 -26.36 18.52
N PRO A 242 -12.48 -25.70 17.71
CA PRO A 242 -12.59 -24.23 17.69
C PRO A 242 -12.79 -23.57 19.06
N ALA A 243 -13.58 -24.18 19.95
CA ALA A 243 -13.79 -23.66 21.31
C ALA A 243 -12.48 -23.62 22.14
N GLN A 244 -11.63 -24.63 22.00
CA GLN A 244 -10.33 -24.67 22.68
C GLN A 244 -9.33 -23.73 22.01
N ARG A 245 -9.39 -23.53 20.69
CA ARG A 245 -8.57 -22.53 19.99
C ARG A 245 -8.88 -21.11 20.48
N ARG A 246 -10.17 -20.78 20.73
CA ARG A 246 -10.54 -19.47 21.31
C ARG A 246 -9.90 -19.25 22.66
N ILE A 247 -9.95 -20.25 23.53
CA ILE A 247 -9.30 -20.18 24.85
C ILE A 247 -7.78 -20.01 24.69
N ALA A 248 -7.16 -20.81 23.82
CA ALA A 248 -5.71 -20.74 23.59
C ALA A 248 -5.28 -19.40 22.98
N ARG A 249 -6.09 -18.84 22.06
CA ARG A 249 -5.91 -17.50 21.48
C ARG A 249 -5.93 -16.43 22.57
N ASP A 250 -6.97 -16.41 23.40
CA ASP A 250 -7.13 -15.38 24.44
C ASP A 250 -5.97 -15.44 25.44
N GLN A 251 -5.57 -16.63 25.86
CA GLN A 251 -4.38 -16.82 26.70
C GLN A 251 -3.07 -16.40 26.00
N ALA A 252 -2.95 -16.61 24.69
CA ALA A 252 -1.79 -16.16 23.93
C ALA A 252 -1.72 -14.64 23.86
N ILE A 253 -2.87 -13.97 23.69
CA ILE A 253 -2.98 -12.51 23.70
C ILE A 253 -2.57 -11.95 25.05
N GLU A 254 -3.12 -12.49 26.15
CA GLU A 254 -2.76 -12.08 27.51
C GLU A 254 -1.24 -12.23 27.77
N ARG A 255 -0.67 -13.37 27.37
CA ARG A 255 0.79 -13.58 27.49
C ARG A 255 1.59 -12.57 26.67
N ARG A 256 1.16 -12.29 25.42
CA ARG A 256 1.83 -11.32 24.55
C ARG A 256 1.80 -9.93 25.13
N GLU A 257 0.68 -9.48 25.67
CA GLU A 257 0.56 -8.17 26.33
C GLU A 257 1.46 -8.08 27.55
N ALA A 258 1.58 -9.15 28.35
CA ALA A 258 2.43 -9.16 29.52
C ALA A 258 3.93 -9.20 29.19
N GLN A 259 4.35 -9.91 28.14
CA GLN A 259 5.76 -10.20 27.83
C GLN A 259 6.35 -9.26 26.78
N ALA A 260 5.54 -8.76 25.87
CA ALA A 260 5.96 -7.95 24.73
C ALA A 260 5.09 -6.70 24.59
N HIS A 261 4.85 -6.02 25.73
CA HIS A 261 4.10 -4.77 25.76
C HIS A 261 4.70 -3.76 24.76
N GLY A 262 3.84 -3.16 23.94
CA GLY A 262 4.26 -2.18 22.93
C GLY A 262 4.74 -2.76 21.61
N THR A 263 4.63 -4.06 21.35
CA THR A 263 4.93 -4.66 20.03
C THR A 263 4.24 -3.89 18.89
N TYR A 264 2.99 -3.51 19.10
CA TYR A 264 2.18 -2.80 18.11
C TYR A 264 2.15 -1.27 18.31
N ALA A 265 2.94 -0.73 19.23
CA ALA A 265 2.95 0.70 19.51
C ALA A 265 3.03 1.54 18.20
N PRO A 266 2.32 2.69 18.12
CA PRO A 266 1.54 3.33 19.19
C PRO A 266 0.14 2.73 19.42
N PHE A 267 -0.22 1.69 18.64
CA PHE A 267 -1.48 0.99 18.78
C PHE A 267 -1.43 -0.10 19.85
N THR A 268 -2.59 -0.47 20.36
CA THR A 268 -2.76 -1.65 21.21
C THR A 268 -2.96 -2.89 20.36
N ILE A 269 -2.76 -4.08 20.95
CA ILE A 269 -3.08 -5.33 20.27
C ILE A 269 -4.58 -5.42 19.89
N GLY A 270 -5.46 -4.85 20.72
CA GLY A 270 -6.90 -4.80 20.45
C GLY A 270 -7.24 -3.93 19.23
N GLU A 271 -6.53 -2.80 19.04
CA GLU A 271 -6.68 -1.96 17.87
C GLU A 271 -6.13 -2.63 16.61
N TYR A 272 -4.98 -3.31 16.73
CA TYR A 272 -4.38 -4.11 15.65
C TYR A 272 -5.32 -5.23 15.17
N ARG A 273 -5.90 -6.00 16.09
CA ARG A 273 -6.81 -7.11 15.78
C ARG A 273 -8.10 -6.70 15.07
N ARG A 274 -8.53 -5.45 15.18
CA ARG A 274 -9.73 -4.94 14.49
C ARG A 274 -9.47 -4.47 13.06
N MET A 275 -8.23 -4.53 12.60
CA MET A 275 -7.93 -4.25 11.19
C MET A 275 -8.48 -5.35 10.27
N PRO A 276 -8.71 -5.04 8.98
CA PRO A 276 -9.10 -6.04 7.99
C PRO A 276 -8.12 -7.23 7.93
N LEU A 277 -8.61 -8.36 7.47
CA LEU A 277 -7.94 -9.65 7.45
C LEU A 277 -6.53 -9.66 6.89
N ASP A 278 -6.26 -8.91 5.83
CA ASP A 278 -4.95 -8.88 5.17
C ASP A 278 -3.82 -8.32 6.06
N TYR A 279 -4.18 -7.78 7.23
CA TYR A 279 -3.25 -7.12 8.15
C TYR A 279 -3.16 -7.79 9.52
N ALA A 280 -4.18 -8.55 9.93
CA ALA A 280 -4.22 -9.20 11.24
C ALA A 280 -4.84 -10.60 11.13
N PHE A 281 -4.05 -11.64 11.36
CA PHE A 281 -4.44 -13.05 11.17
C PHE A 281 -4.70 -13.79 12.50
N ILE A 282 -5.00 -13.06 13.57
CA ILE A 282 -5.06 -13.64 14.92
C ILE A 282 -6.38 -14.38 15.15
N ASP A 283 -7.47 -13.88 14.57
CA ASP A 283 -8.84 -14.31 14.91
C ASP A 283 -9.50 -15.22 13.87
N GLU A 284 -9.22 -15.04 12.62
CA GLU A 284 -10.05 -15.51 11.51
C GLU A 284 -10.03 -17.01 11.36
N CYS A 285 -8.88 -17.64 11.59
CA CYS A 285 -8.69 -19.08 11.41
C CYS A 285 -9.20 -19.94 12.58
N VAL A 286 -9.68 -19.33 13.65
CA VAL A 286 -10.16 -20.06 14.85
C VAL A 286 -11.24 -21.08 14.49
N GLY A 287 -12.17 -20.69 13.61
CA GLY A 287 -13.26 -21.54 13.17
C GLY A 287 -12.96 -22.45 11.97
N TRP A 288 -11.76 -22.34 11.36
CA TRP A 288 -11.38 -23.19 10.23
C TRP A 288 -11.35 -24.68 10.63
N PRO A 289 -11.77 -25.63 9.75
CA PRO A 289 -11.76 -27.05 10.06
C PRO A 289 -10.38 -27.54 10.55
N SER A 290 -10.39 -28.45 11.52
CA SER A 290 -9.14 -29.06 11.98
C SER A 290 -8.51 -29.87 10.85
N PRO A 291 -7.19 -29.82 10.67
CA PRO A 291 -6.51 -30.65 9.68
C PRO A 291 -6.72 -32.13 10.02
N PRO A 292 -6.87 -33.02 9.02
CA PRO A 292 -6.98 -34.44 9.26
C PRO A 292 -5.71 -34.94 9.96
N ALA A 293 -5.84 -35.97 10.82
CA ALA A 293 -4.74 -36.56 11.59
C ALA A 293 -3.58 -37.04 10.70
N ALA A 294 -3.89 -37.53 9.49
CA ALA A 294 -2.91 -37.79 8.43
C ALA A 294 -2.89 -36.60 7.49
N TRP A 295 -2.23 -35.50 7.89
CA TRP A 295 -1.99 -34.38 6.96
C TRP A 295 -1.22 -34.90 5.75
N PRO A 296 -1.57 -34.51 4.50
CA PRO A 296 -0.85 -34.95 3.33
C PRO A 296 0.65 -34.76 3.54
N ALA A 297 1.45 -35.77 3.22
CA ALA A 297 2.90 -35.67 3.21
C ALA A 297 3.26 -34.48 2.32
N GLY A 298 3.61 -33.34 2.89
CA GLY A 298 3.93 -32.15 2.10
C GLY A 298 3.87 -30.82 2.83
N ARG A 299 3.32 -30.73 4.04
CA ARG A 299 3.42 -29.50 4.82
C ARG A 299 4.90 -29.22 5.09
N LEU A 300 5.38 -28.07 4.66
CA LEU A 300 6.73 -27.64 4.99
C LEU A 300 6.91 -27.56 6.51
N LYS A 301 7.72 -28.49 7.05
CA LYS A 301 8.22 -28.36 8.42
C LYS A 301 9.30 -27.27 8.37
N THR A 302 8.94 -26.05 8.69
CA THR A 302 9.78 -24.86 8.56
C THR A 302 11.12 -24.90 9.31
N GLY A 303 11.37 -25.92 10.16
CA GLY A 303 12.61 -26.06 10.94
C GLY A 303 13.73 -26.88 10.29
N THR A 304 13.53 -27.53 9.13
CA THR A 304 14.52 -28.44 8.51
C THR A 304 14.61 -28.28 6.99
N VAL A 305 14.34 -27.09 6.48
CA VAL A 305 14.30 -26.80 5.05
C VAL A 305 15.70 -26.58 4.51
N SER A 306 16.11 -27.32 3.47
CA SER A 306 17.33 -27.06 2.72
C SER A 306 17.03 -26.18 1.50
N TYR A 307 17.55 -24.99 1.51
CA TYR A 307 17.39 -24.05 0.38
C TYR A 307 18.40 -24.36 -0.73
N PRO A 308 17.98 -24.30 -2.00
CA PRO A 308 18.86 -24.60 -3.13
C PRO A 308 19.89 -23.50 -3.37
N ASN A 309 20.97 -23.86 -4.05
CA ASN A 309 21.98 -22.91 -4.53
C ASN A 309 21.55 -22.19 -5.83
N THR A 310 20.26 -21.98 -6.01
CA THR A 310 19.70 -21.23 -7.16
C THR A 310 20.04 -19.75 -7.00
N PRO A 311 20.54 -19.07 -8.06
CA PRO A 311 20.69 -17.61 -8.03
C PRO A 311 19.38 -16.94 -7.65
N THR A 312 19.36 -16.20 -6.53
CA THR A 312 18.15 -15.63 -5.95
C THR A 312 18.34 -14.13 -5.69
N LEU A 313 17.47 -13.31 -6.26
CA LEU A 313 17.42 -11.88 -6.04
C LEU A 313 16.19 -11.53 -5.20
N ILE A 314 16.41 -10.89 -4.06
CA ILE A 314 15.37 -10.34 -3.20
C ILE A 314 15.31 -8.83 -3.44
N VAL A 315 14.13 -8.28 -3.73
CA VAL A 315 13.90 -6.85 -3.90
C VAL A 315 13.03 -6.35 -2.74
N SER A 316 13.48 -5.30 -2.06
CA SER A 316 12.78 -4.69 -0.91
C SER A 316 12.68 -3.19 -1.08
N GLY A 317 11.56 -2.57 -0.73
CA GLY A 317 11.44 -1.13 -0.58
C GLY A 317 11.76 -0.69 0.86
N ASP A 318 12.47 0.41 1.05
CA ASP A 318 12.79 0.89 2.40
C ASP A 318 11.61 1.63 3.09
N LEU A 319 10.53 1.86 2.37
CA LEU A 319 9.24 2.32 2.90
C LEU A 319 8.17 1.22 2.88
N ASP A 320 8.57 -0.03 2.70
CA ASP A 320 7.66 -1.17 2.81
C ASP A 320 7.50 -1.58 4.28
N ASN A 321 6.31 -1.40 4.83
CA ASN A 321 6.00 -1.87 6.19
C ASN A 321 5.35 -3.26 6.18
N MET A 322 4.88 -3.75 5.03
CA MET A 322 4.23 -5.06 4.93
C MET A 322 5.26 -6.20 4.88
N THR A 323 6.30 -6.01 4.09
CA THR A 323 7.45 -6.92 4.03
C THR A 323 8.75 -6.11 4.20
N PRO A 324 9.09 -5.76 5.46
CA PRO A 324 10.19 -4.85 5.75
C PRO A 324 11.53 -5.34 5.20
N VAL A 325 12.47 -4.43 5.03
CA VAL A 325 13.84 -4.74 4.58
C VAL A 325 14.49 -5.87 5.39
N ALA A 326 14.20 -5.93 6.70
CA ALA A 326 14.72 -6.98 7.58
C ALA A 326 14.20 -8.39 7.20
N ASP A 327 12.92 -8.49 6.82
CA ASP A 327 12.33 -9.76 6.38
C ASP A 327 12.92 -10.20 5.04
N GLY A 328 13.14 -9.25 4.11
CA GLY A 328 13.86 -9.51 2.86
C GLY A 328 15.30 -9.98 3.09
N ALA A 329 15.99 -9.39 4.06
CA ALA A 329 17.34 -9.81 4.45
C ALA A 329 17.35 -11.24 5.04
N ALA A 330 16.36 -11.54 5.90
CA ALA A 330 16.21 -12.89 6.46
C ALA A 330 15.88 -13.93 5.38
N ALA A 331 15.03 -13.58 4.41
CA ALA A 331 14.76 -14.44 3.26
C ALA A 331 16.03 -14.67 2.42
N ALA A 332 16.81 -13.60 2.15
CA ALA A 332 18.06 -13.70 1.40
C ALA A 332 19.10 -14.61 2.07
N ALA A 333 19.20 -14.53 3.39
CA ALA A 333 20.15 -15.32 4.18
C ALA A 333 19.87 -16.83 4.13
N ASN A 334 18.65 -17.23 3.80
CA ASN A 334 18.29 -18.64 3.64
C ASN A 334 18.87 -19.27 2.37
N PHE A 335 19.08 -18.48 1.31
CA PHE A 335 19.61 -18.99 0.04
C PHE A 335 21.13 -18.87 -0.02
N PRO A 336 21.88 -19.96 -0.29
CA PRO A 336 23.34 -19.88 -0.42
C PRO A 336 23.83 -18.87 -1.46
N ASN A 337 23.03 -18.61 -2.49
CA ASN A 337 23.31 -17.63 -3.55
C ASN A 337 22.24 -16.52 -3.57
N GLY A 338 21.78 -16.13 -2.37
CA GLY A 338 20.79 -15.07 -2.18
C GLY A 338 21.44 -13.67 -2.12
N ARG A 339 20.82 -12.70 -2.75
CA ARG A 339 21.24 -11.29 -2.72
C ARG A 339 20.04 -10.38 -2.52
N GLN A 340 20.14 -9.44 -1.57
CA GLN A 340 19.12 -8.43 -1.39
C GLN A 340 19.48 -7.13 -2.11
N LEU A 341 18.50 -6.55 -2.77
CA LEU A 341 18.50 -5.21 -3.36
C LEU A 341 17.46 -4.35 -2.63
N VAL A 342 17.90 -3.27 -2.01
CA VAL A 342 17.00 -2.30 -1.35
C VAL A 342 16.79 -1.10 -2.25
N ILE A 343 15.53 -0.81 -2.56
CA ILE A 343 15.10 0.37 -3.34
C ILE A 343 14.75 1.49 -2.37
N SER A 344 15.53 2.54 -2.37
CA SER A 344 15.27 3.74 -1.57
C SER A 344 13.93 4.38 -1.96
N ASN A 345 13.16 4.81 -0.97
CA ASN A 345 11.81 5.35 -1.15
C ASN A 345 10.84 4.41 -1.88
N GLY A 346 11.19 3.12 -2.02
CA GLY A 346 10.34 2.09 -2.55
C GLY A 346 9.25 1.72 -1.55
N LEU A 347 8.05 1.49 -2.05
CA LEU A 347 6.91 0.96 -1.31
C LEU A 347 6.86 -0.57 -1.45
N HIS A 348 5.70 -1.18 -1.13
CA HIS A 348 5.51 -2.61 -1.31
C HIS A 348 5.51 -2.99 -2.80
N VAL A 349 6.36 -3.95 -3.17
CA VAL A 349 6.59 -4.43 -4.56
C VAL A 349 7.20 -3.36 -5.48
N ASN A 350 8.44 -3.58 -5.95
CA ASN A 350 9.24 -2.56 -6.61
C ASN A 350 9.64 -2.87 -8.05
N ALA A 351 9.33 -4.04 -8.58
CA ALA A 351 9.68 -4.44 -9.95
C ALA A 351 8.49 -4.48 -10.92
N LEU A 352 7.28 -4.18 -10.47
CA LEU A 352 6.08 -4.15 -11.30
C LEU A 352 5.80 -2.74 -11.89
N PRO A 353 4.96 -2.62 -12.95
CA PRO A 353 4.72 -1.36 -13.67
C PRO A 353 4.18 -0.21 -12.83
N ARG A 354 3.56 -0.48 -11.68
CA ARG A 354 3.01 0.54 -10.76
C ARG A 354 4.00 1.00 -9.69
N SER A 355 5.22 0.47 -9.69
CA SER A 355 6.25 0.94 -8.77
C SER A 355 6.61 2.40 -9.04
N ARG A 356 7.17 3.08 -8.01
CA ARG A 356 7.52 4.50 -8.09
C ARG A 356 8.70 4.79 -9.03
N SER A 357 9.40 3.75 -9.48
CA SER A 357 10.59 3.86 -10.32
C SER A 357 10.74 2.59 -11.18
N ASP A 358 11.25 2.74 -12.39
CA ASP A 358 11.60 1.60 -13.25
C ASP A 358 12.86 0.86 -12.79
N CYS A 359 13.58 1.37 -11.78
CA CYS A 359 14.87 0.82 -11.36
C CYS A 359 14.75 -0.66 -10.97
N GLY A 360 13.76 -1.02 -10.13
CA GLY A 360 13.53 -2.41 -9.72
C GLY A 360 13.30 -3.31 -10.93
N ALA A 361 12.43 -2.92 -11.85
CA ALA A 361 12.13 -3.68 -13.07
C ALA A 361 13.37 -3.84 -13.98
N ILE A 362 14.18 -2.79 -14.13
CA ILE A 362 15.42 -2.83 -14.93
C ILE A 362 16.43 -3.80 -14.32
N LEU A 363 16.62 -3.75 -12.99
CA LEU A 363 17.59 -4.61 -12.31
C LEU A 363 17.13 -6.06 -12.27
N VAL A 364 15.84 -6.32 -12.08
CA VAL A 364 15.25 -7.67 -12.16
C VAL A 364 15.39 -8.24 -13.56
N ARG A 365 15.09 -7.48 -14.61
CA ARG A 365 15.29 -7.93 -16.00
C ARG A 365 16.74 -8.29 -16.27
N ARG A 366 17.68 -7.42 -15.88
CA ARG A 366 19.12 -7.69 -16.01
C ARG A 366 19.53 -8.95 -15.27
N PHE A 367 19.03 -9.15 -14.04
CA PHE A 367 19.31 -10.35 -13.26
C PHE A 367 18.77 -11.60 -13.96
N ILE A 368 17.56 -11.58 -14.49
CA ILE A 368 17.01 -12.70 -15.27
C ILE A 368 17.87 -12.97 -16.52
N GLU A 369 18.33 -11.96 -17.24
CA GLU A 369 19.14 -12.13 -18.44
C GLU A 369 20.56 -12.66 -18.16
N THR A 370 21.19 -12.20 -17.09
CA THR A 370 22.63 -12.37 -16.84
C THR A 370 22.99 -13.09 -15.55
N LEU A 371 22.04 -13.38 -14.68
CA LEU A 371 22.20 -13.86 -13.31
C LEU A 371 23.07 -12.94 -12.42
N ALA A 372 23.22 -11.69 -12.84
CA ALA A 372 23.95 -10.65 -12.10
C ALA A 372 23.14 -9.37 -12.02
N VAL A 373 23.14 -8.71 -10.86
CA VAL A 373 22.39 -7.45 -10.67
C VAL A 373 23.09 -6.29 -11.37
N GLY A 374 24.42 -6.30 -11.44
CA GLY A 374 25.22 -5.24 -12.03
C GLY A 374 25.22 -3.95 -11.20
N ASP A 375 25.27 -2.80 -11.89
CA ASP A 375 25.21 -1.48 -11.25
C ASP A 375 23.81 -1.23 -10.65
N THR A 376 23.78 -0.92 -9.35
CA THR A 376 22.58 -0.69 -8.55
C THR A 376 22.37 0.77 -8.15
N ALA A 377 23.14 1.71 -8.71
CA ALA A 377 23.11 3.13 -8.33
C ALA A 377 21.69 3.73 -8.44
N CYS A 378 20.89 3.30 -9.42
CA CYS A 378 19.50 3.76 -9.57
C CYS A 378 18.63 3.44 -8.35
N ALA A 379 18.93 2.38 -7.60
CA ALA A 379 18.14 1.99 -6.43
C ALA A 379 18.22 3.04 -5.31
N GLN A 380 19.33 3.73 -5.20
CA GLN A 380 19.52 4.83 -4.24
C GLN A 380 19.05 6.19 -4.77
N ALA A 381 18.76 6.28 -6.06
CA ALA A 381 18.37 7.52 -6.73
C ALA A 381 16.84 7.70 -6.85
N VAL A 382 16.03 6.78 -6.32
CA VAL A 382 14.55 6.90 -6.34
C VAL A 382 14.13 8.10 -5.50
N PRO A 383 13.32 9.03 -6.06
CA PRO A 383 12.96 10.27 -5.38
C PRO A 383 12.20 10.04 -4.07
N PRO A 384 12.40 10.87 -3.04
CA PRO A 384 11.59 10.85 -1.84
C PRO A 384 10.10 11.02 -2.13
N VAL A 385 9.26 10.49 -1.23
CA VAL A 385 7.82 10.78 -1.26
C VAL A 385 7.63 12.24 -0.88
N ARG A 386 6.94 12.99 -1.74
CA ARG A 386 6.60 14.40 -1.45
C ARG A 386 5.37 14.43 -0.55
N LEU A 387 5.59 14.66 0.76
CA LEU A 387 4.48 14.74 1.71
C LEU A 387 3.70 16.05 1.54
N VAL A 388 2.40 15.97 1.76
CA VAL A 388 1.54 17.16 1.81
C VAL A 388 1.99 18.05 2.98
N PRO A 389 2.24 19.36 2.75
CA PRO A 389 2.73 20.25 3.80
C PRO A 389 1.66 20.50 4.88
N ARG A 390 0.43 20.74 4.46
CA ARG A 390 -0.73 20.96 5.33
C ARG A 390 -2.03 20.86 4.53
N PHE A 391 -3.11 20.55 5.21
CA PHE A 391 -4.46 20.71 4.69
C PHE A 391 -4.98 22.10 5.11
N ALA A 392 -5.05 23.01 4.16
CA ALA A 392 -5.63 24.33 4.34
C ALA A 392 -7.12 24.30 3.97
N ARG A 393 -7.96 25.01 4.76
CA ARG A 393 -9.37 25.19 4.40
C ARG A 393 -9.54 26.30 3.39
N HIS A 394 -8.72 27.35 3.51
CA HIS A 394 -8.75 28.52 2.63
C HIS A 394 -7.39 28.79 2.00
N VAL A 395 -7.40 29.45 0.85
CA VAL A 395 -6.19 29.79 0.09
C VAL A 395 -5.23 30.67 0.89
N ASP A 396 -5.76 31.57 1.72
CA ASP A 396 -4.95 32.51 2.52
C ASP A 396 -4.13 31.83 3.62
N GLU A 397 -4.47 30.61 3.98
CA GLU A 397 -3.71 29.80 4.95
C GLU A 397 -2.45 29.13 4.34
N LEU A 398 -2.31 29.13 3.01
CA LEU A 398 -1.19 28.51 2.33
C LEU A 398 0.00 29.48 2.22
N ASP A 399 1.20 28.90 2.15
CA ASP A 399 2.40 29.65 1.79
C ASP A 399 2.34 30.04 0.31
N PRO A 400 2.75 31.26 -0.05
CA PRO A 400 2.80 31.69 -1.44
C PRO A 400 3.89 30.96 -2.21
N ALA A 401 3.63 30.66 -3.48
CA ALA A 401 4.67 30.20 -4.39
C ALA A 401 5.80 31.24 -4.51
N VAL A 402 7.02 30.80 -4.78
CA VAL A 402 8.18 31.69 -4.89
C VAL A 402 8.14 32.43 -6.22
N ALA A 403 7.98 33.75 -6.17
CA ALA A 403 8.00 34.59 -7.35
C ALA A 403 9.35 34.56 -8.07
N LEU A 404 9.32 34.62 -9.39
CA LEU A 404 10.48 34.69 -10.27
C LEU A 404 10.45 35.98 -11.10
N ALA A 405 11.53 36.25 -11.82
CA ALA A 405 11.62 37.42 -12.72
C ALA A 405 10.45 37.42 -13.73
N GLY A 406 9.78 38.55 -13.87
CA GLY A 406 8.60 38.73 -14.70
C GLY A 406 7.27 38.45 -13.98
N ASN A 407 7.28 38.07 -12.70
CA ASN A 407 6.07 37.97 -11.89
C ASN A 407 5.55 39.37 -11.51
N ALA A 408 4.25 39.59 -11.71
CA ALA A 408 3.53 40.79 -11.25
C ALA A 408 2.45 40.45 -10.20
N ALA A 409 2.19 39.15 -9.98
CA ALA A 409 1.18 38.69 -9.03
C ALA A 409 1.62 38.92 -7.58
N ASP A 410 0.68 39.34 -6.74
CA ASP A 410 0.86 39.52 -5.30
C ASP A 410 0.88 38.19 -4.52
N ALA A 411 1.09 38.26 -3.21
CA ALA A 411 1.15 37.10 -2.35
C ALA A 411 -0.18 36.30 -2.32
N ALA A 412 -1.34 36.96 -2.44
CA ALA A 412 -2.62 36.28 -2.46
C ALA A 412 -2.77 35.39 -3.71
N ARG A 413 -2.40 35.92 -4.88
CA ARG A 413 -2.39 35.15 -6.14
C ARG A 413 -1.35 34.04 -6.12
N LEU A 414 -0.18 34.27 -5.51
CA LEU A 414 0.84 33.22 -5.35
C LEU A 414 0.41 32.11 -4.39
N ARG A 415 -0.48 32.39 -3.40
CA ARG A 415 -1.12 31.34 -2.59
C ARG A 415 -2.13 30.55 -3.42
N ALA A 416 -2.90 31.19 -4.31
CA ALA A 416 -3.78 30.48 -5.24
C ALA A 416 -3.00 29.53 -6.18
N VAL A 417 -1.79 29.93 -6.61
CA VAL A 417 -0.87 29.03 -7.32
C VAL A 417 -0.53 27.79 -6.49
N SER A 418 -0.23 27.97 -5.21
CA SER A 418 0.05 26.84 -4.30
C SER A 418 -1.15 25.92 -4.15
N ALA A 419 -2.36 26.47 -3.97
CA ALA A 419 -3.59 25.69 -3.90
C ALA A 419 -3.85 24.90 -5.19
N ALA A 420 -3.65 25.51 -6.36
CA ALA A 420 -3.84 24.86 -7.66
C ALA A 420 -2.87 23.67 -7.84
N VAL A 421 -1.61 23.79 -7.45
CA VAL A 421 -0.63 22.70 -7.54
C VAL A 421 -0.96 21.59 -6.54
N LEU A 422 -1.41 21.90 -5.32
CA LEU A 422 -1.89 20.90 -4.36
C LEU A 422 -3.13 20.16 -4.89
N THR A 423 -4.06 20.86 -5.56
CA THR A 423 -5.22 20.25 -6.22
C THR A 423 -4.81 19.25 -7.32
N VAL A 424 -3.79 19.60 -8.12
CA VAL A 424 -3.21 18.68 -9.11
C VAL A 424 -2.59 17.46 -8.41
N GLY A 425 -1.88 17.66 -7.30
CA GLY A 425 -1.25 16.61 -6.52
C GLY A 425 -2.25 15.64 -5.91
N ASP A 426 -3.42 16.13 -5.48
CA ASP A 426 -4.53 15.33 -4.96
C ASP A 426 -5.04 14.34 -6.02
N ALA A 427 -5.45 14.84 -7.19
CA ALA A 427 -5.88 13.98 -8.29
C ALA A 427 -4.80 13.04 -8.78
N ALA A 428 -3.57 13.53 -8.89
CA ALA A 428 -2.45 12.75 -9.41
C ALA A 428 -2.02 11.59 -8.52
N SER A 429 -2.10 11.75 -7.20
CA SER A 429 -1.78 10.66 -6.25
C SER A 429 -2.81 9.53 -6.27
N ARG A 430 -4.04 9.82 -6.65
CA ARG A 430 -5.16 8.87 -6.71
C ARG A 430 -5.40 8.28 -8.10
N ALA A 431 -4.84 8.88 -9.12
CA ALA A 431 -4.99 8.41 -10.50
C ALA A 431 -4.50 6.97 -10.72
N THR A 432 -3.49 6.53 -9.95
CA THR A 432 -2.96 5.17 -10.01
C THR A 432 -3.87 4.13 -9.35
N GLU A 433 -4.71 4.55 -8.43
CA GLU A 433 -5.65 3.68 -7.71
C GLU A 433 -6.94 3.47 -8.53
N ILE A 434 -7.42 4.51 -9.20
CA ILE A 434 -8.63 4.45 -10.02
C ILE A 434 -8.38 3.78 -11.38
N SER A 435 -7.17 3.80 -11.93
CA SER A 435 -6.70 3.32 -13.25
C SER A 435 -7.60 3.66 -14.46
N LYS A 436 -8.92 3.64 -14.31
CA LYS A 436 -9.93 4.13 -15.26
C LYS A 436 -11.17 4.57 -14.49
N GLY A 437 -11.73 5.73 -14.83
CA GLY A 437 -12.96 6.21 -14.21
C GLY A 437 -12.86 7.62 -13.66
N ASP A 438 -13.86 7.98 -12.89
CA ASP A 438 -13.98 9.28 -12.27
C ASP A 438 -13.62 9.23 -10.79
N GLY A 439 -12.99 10.27 -10.29
CA GLY A 439 -12.70 10.47 -8.88
C GLY A 439 -13.19 11.82 -8.38
N VAL A 440 -13.20 11.99 -7.06
CA VAL A 440 -13.63 13.23 -6.41
C VAL A 440 -12.48 13.94 -5.71
N GLY A 441 -12.54 15.26 -5.65
CA GLY A 441 -11.59 16.08 -4.91
C GLY A 441 -11.91 16.12 -3.42
N LEU A 442 -10.90 16.45 -2.61
CA LEU A 442 -11.02 16.52 -1.15
C LEU A 442 -12.24 17.35 -0.69
N ARG A 443 -12.46 18.53 -1.30
CA ARG A 443 -13.53 19.45 -0.94
C ARG A 443 -14.52 19.68 -2.08
N GLY A 444 -14.67 18.66 -2.94
CA GLY A 444 -15.61 18.66 -4.06
C GLY A 444 -14.94 18.83 -5.42
N GLY A 445 -15.80 18.81 -6.45
CA GLY A 445 -15.38 18.67 -7.84
C GLY A 445 -14.98 17.24 -8.18
N THR A 446 -14.72 17.00 -9.45
CA THR A 446 -14.39 15.66 -9.96
C THR A 446 -13.16 15.68 -10.84
N PHE A 447 -12.51 14.53 -10.99
CA PHE A 447 -11.51 14.32 -12.02
C PHE A 447 -11.75 12.98 -12.72
N SER A 448 -11.34 12.88 -13.97
CA SER A 448 -11.34 11.61 -14.69
C SER A 448 -9.95 11.24 -15.16
N VAL A 449 -9.69 9.93 -15.21
CA VAL A 449 -8.41 9.35 -15.62
C VAL A 449 -8.57 8.66 -16.96
N THR A 450 -7.73 9.01 -17.92
CA THR A 450 -7.65 8.34 -19.22
C THR A 450 -6.21 7.92 -19.46
N GLU A 451 -6.00 6.63 -19.70
CA GLU A 451 -4.70 6.11 -20.10
C GLU A 451 -4.37 6.53 -21.53
N THR A 452 -3.12 6.91 -21.75
CA THR A 452 -2.56 7.25 -23.06
C THR A 452 -1.39 6.30 -23.38
N PRO A 453 -0.91 6.22 -24.61
CA PRO A 453 0.22 5.34 -24.94
C PRO A 453 1.49 5.60 -24.13
N THR A 454 1.65 6.79 -23.55
CA THR A 454 2.87 7.22 -22.85
C THR A 454 2.65 7.60 -21.38
N GLY A 455 1.41 7.57 -20.89
CA GLY A 455 1.09 8.01 -19.53
C GLY A 455 -0.39 8.08 -19.23
N TYR A 456 -0.77 9.06 -18.42
CA TYR A 456 -2.14 9.36 -18.05
C TYR A 456 -2.50 10.81 -18.39
N ARG A 457 -3.74 11.01 -18.80
CA ARG A 457 -4.37 12.32 -18.84
C ARG A 457 -5.45 12.40 -17.78
N LEU A 458 -5.36 13.40 -16.90
CA LEU A 458 -6.38 13.72 -15.94
C LEU A 458 -7.17 14.92 -16.46
N THR A 459 -8.49 14.87 -16.34
CA THR A 459 -9.39 16.02 -16.62
C THR A 459 -10.02 16.43 -15.31
N LEU A 460 -9.72 17.64 -14.85
CA LEU A 460 -10.21 18.22 -13.61
C LEU A 460 -11.45 19.07 -13.90
N ARG A 461 -12.50 18.93 -13.08
CA ARG A 461 -13.75 19.69 -13.20
C ARG A 461 -14.11 20.28 -11.84
N GLU A 462 -13.84 21.58 -11.67
CA GLU A 462 -14.08 22.33 -10.42
C GLU A 462 -13.50 21.65 -9.18
N LEU A 463 -12.37 20.95 -9.36
CA LEU A 463 -11.72 20.20 -8.29
C LEU A 463 -11.23 21.15 -7.20
N ARG A 464 -11.40 20.78 -5.93
CA ARG A 464 -11.12 21.65 -4.79
C ARG A 464 -10.22 20.97 -3.77
N TRP A 465 -9.08 21.58 -3.50
CA TRP A 465 -8.24 21.30 -2.33
C TRP A 465 -8.62 22.18 -1.15
N THR A 466 -8.90 23.47 -1.42
CA THR A 466 -9.44 24.43 -0.46
C THR A 466 -10.93 24.70 -0.75
N GLU A 467 -11.66 25.23 0.23
CA GLU A 467 -13.11 25.51 0.10
C GLU A 467 -13.41 26.64 -0.91
N ASP A 468 -12.46 27.56 -1.05
CA ASP A 468 -12.62 28.84 -1.76
C ASP A 468 -11.96 28.90 -3.14
N LEU A 469 -11.33 27.80 -3.63
CA LEU A 469 -10.71 27.74 -4.97
C LEU A 469 -11.13 26.49 -5.73
N ALA A 470 -11.71 26.67 -6.90
CA ALA A 470 -12.01 25.62 -7.85
C ALA A 470 -11.00 25.61 -9.00
N VAL A 471 -10.54 24.42 -9.37
CA VAL A 471 -9.55 24.18 -10.44
C VAL A 471 -10.17 23.30 -11.51
N THR A 472 -10.18 23.78 -12.74
CA THR A 472 -10.62 23.05 -13.94
C THR A 472 -9.45 22.97 -14.91
N GLY A 473 -9.29 21.87 -15.64
CA GLY A 473 -8.23 21.77 -16.63
C GLY A 473 -7.79 20.35 -16.91
N THR A 474 -6.59 20.21 -17.47
CA THR A 474 -6.01 18.93 -17.84
C THR A 474 -4.60 18.79 -17.27
N VAL A 475 -4.25 17.55 -16.91
CA VAL A 475 -2.90 17.18 -16.45
C VAL A 475 -2.42 16.00 -17.30
N GLU A 476 -1.25 16.12 -17.88
CA GLU A 476 -0.58 15.03 -18.60
C GLU A 476 0.63 14.57 -17.78
N ARG A 477 0.65 13.29 -17.43
CA ARG A 477 1.73 12.64 -16.68
C ARG A 477 2.25 11.44 -17.44
N PRO A 478 3.58 11.29 -17.59
CA PRO A 478 4.16 10.07 -18.16
C PRO A 478 4.03 8.89 -17.17
N PHE A 479 4.00 7.64 -17.68
CA PHE A 479 4.12 6.44 -16.86
C PHE A 479 5.47 6.37 -16.14
N ARG A 480 6.49 6.96 -16.71
CA ARG A 480 7.89 6.91 -16.26
C ARG A 480 8.39 8.31 -15.94
N ALA A 481 9.61 8.37 -15.40
CA ALA A 481 10.29 9.65 -15.24
C ALA A 481 10.30 10.45 -16.55
N GLY A 482 9.87 11.70 -16.48
CA GLY A 482 9.73 12.56 -17.65
C GLY A 482 8.95 13.85 -17.36
N PRO A 483 8.75 14.68 -18.38
CA PRO A 483 8.01 15.93 -18.23
C PRO A 483 6.52 15.69 -18.02
N ALA A 484 5.97 16.33 -16.99
CA ALA A 484 4.54 16.43 -16.75
C ALA A 484 4.09 17.88 -16.95
N LYS A 485 2.84 18.05 -17.41
CA LYS A 485 2.27 19.36 -17.71
C LYS A 485 0.83 19.45 -17.25
N ALA A 486 0.45 20.57 -16.64
CA ALA A 486 -0.95 20.91 -16.39
C ALA A 486 -1.32 22.25 -17.02
N VAL A 487 -2.53 22.34 -17.57
CA VAL A 487 -3.15 23.57 -18.04
C VAL A 487 -4.44 23.76 -17.25
N LEU A 488 -4.47 24.81 -16.44
CA LEU A 488 -5.48 25.00 -15.41
C LEU A 488 -6.22 26.32 -15.59
N SER A 489 -7.51 26.32 -15.33
CA SER A 489 -8.36 27.49 -15.13
C SER A 489 -8.81 27.54 -13.68
N LEU A 490 -8.59 28.64 -13.01
CA LEU A 490 -8.91 28.86 -11.60
C LEU A 490 -10.12 29.78 -11.48
N ARG A 491 -10.99 29.46 -10.51
CA ARG A 491 -12.13 30.32 -10.09
C ARG A 491 -12.23 30.31 -8.57
N GLY A 492 -12.42 31.47 -7.96
CA GLY A 492 -12.64 31.56 -6.53
C GLY A 492 -12.55 32.96 -5.95
N ALA A 493 -12.84 33.09 -4.65
CA ALA A 493 -12.99 34.34 -3.93
C ALA A 493 -11.72 35.21 -3.85
N ALA A 494 -10.54 34.61 -3.99
CA ALA A 494 -9.27 35.30 -3.77
C ALA A 494 -8.71 36.02 -5.00
N ALA A 495 -9.53 36.59 -5.87
CA ALA A 495 -9.10 37.24 -7.11
C ALA A 495 -8.25 36.33 -8.02
N ALA A 496 -8.52 35.04 -7.95
CA ALA A 496 -7.73 33.98 -8.56
C ALA A 496 -8.19 33.60 -9.97
N ASP A 497 -9.25 34.28 -10.50
CA ASP A 497 -9.77 33.96 -11.84
C ASP A 497 -8.67 34.14 -12.88
N GLY A 498 -8.41 33.11 -13.64
CA GLY A 498 -7.39 33.11 -14.67
C GLY A 498 -6.89 31.73 -15.05
N THR A 499 -5.77 31.71 -15.75
CA THR A 499 -5.18 30.47 -16.29
C THR A 499 -3.72 30.31 -15.90
N LEU A 500 -3.33 29.06 -15.64
CA LEU A 500 -1.96 28.69 -15.30
C LEU A 500 -1.50 27.52 -16.17
N GLU A 501 -0.25 27.57 -16.61
CA GLU A 501 0.52 26.40 -17.05
C GLU A 501 1.48 25.99 -15.93
N VAL A 502 1.46 24.71 -15.58
CA VAL A 502 2.34 24.12 -14.57
C VAL A 502 3.16 23.03 -15.25
N GLN A 503 4.47 23.06 -15.09
CA GLN A 503 5.38 22.06 -15.65
C GLN A 503 6.34 21.55 -14.57
N TRP A 504 6.54 20.25 -14.53
CA TRP A 504 7.51 19.61 -13.64
C TRP A 504 8.10 18.36 -14.31
N SER A 505 9.12 17.77 -13.71
CA SER A 505 9.68 16.50 -14.15
C SER A 505 9.41 15.43 -13.11
N GLU A 506 8.73 14.37 -13.50
CA GLU A 506 8.58 13.20 -12.64
C GLU A 506 9.93 12.47 -12.50
N GLY A 507 10.18 11.88 -11.34
CA GLY A 507 11.40 11.13 -11.08
C GLY A 507 12.61 11.98 -10.65
N MET A 508 12.47 13.28 -10.48
CA MET A 508 13.55 14.14 -9.95
C MET A 508 13.47 14.21 -8.41
N PRO A 509 14.60 14.01 -7.68
CA PRO A 509 14.61 14.04 -6.21
C PRO A 509 14.06 15.32 -5.60
N ALA A 510 14.36 16.46 -6.18
CA ALA A 510 13.88 17.78 -5.76
C ALA A 510 13.04 18.41 -6.88
N ALA A 511 12.00 17.70 -7.34
CA ALA A 511 11.16 18.20 -8.42
C ALA A 511 10.51 19.53 -8.03
N VAL A 512 10.73 20.54 -8.88
CA VAL A 512 10.17 21.88 -8.77
C VAL A 512 9.18 22.06 -9.91
N ALA A 513 7.97 22.50 -9.58
CA ALA A 513 7.02 22.96 -10.56
C ALA A 513 7.32 24.41 -10.96
N SER A 514 7.43 24.65 -12.25
CA SER A 514 7.46 25.97 -12.84
C SER A 514 6.05 26.37 -13.26
N VAL A 515 5.61 27.54 -12.85
CA VAL A 515 4.25 28.02 -13.11
C VAL A 515 4.31 29.35 -13.88
N ARG A 516 3.52 29.43 -14.94
CA ARG A 516 3.32 30.65 -15.73
C ARG A 516 1.84 30.84 -16.03
N GLY A 517 1.40 32.09 -16.15
CA GLY A 517 0.03 32.38 -16.53
C GLY A 517 -0.42 33.78 -16.13
N MET A 518 -1.73 33.93 -15.97
CA MET A 518 -2.37 35.18 -15.60
C MET A 518 -3.44 34.90 -14.53
N LEU A 519 -3.40 35.62 -13.42
CA LEU A 519 -4.45 35.58 -12.39
C LEU A 519 -4.91 36.99 -12.08
N GLY A 520 -6.23 37.25 -12.18
CA GLY A 520 -6.81 38.57 -11.96
C GLY A 520 -6.12 39.67 -12.81
N GLY A 521 -5.77 39.36 -14.06
CA GLY A 521 -5.08 40.27 -14.97
C GLY A 521 -3.59 40.51 -14.67
N GLN A 522 -2.99 39.85 -13.69
CA GLN A 522 -1.58 40.00 -13.35
C GLN A 522 -0.77 38.75 -13.80
N ALA A 523 0.41 39.01 -14.35
CA ALA A 523 1.30 37.96 -14.81
C ALA A 523 1.85 37.14 -13.63
N VAL A 524 1.74 35.82 -13.73
CA VAL A 524 2.31 34.86 -12.79
C VAL A 524 3.54 34.25 -13.43
N VAL A 525 4.69 34.36 -12.74
CA VAL A 525 5.89 33.58 -13.01
C VAL A 525 6.43 33.12 -11.67
N ALA A 526 6.28 31.84 -11.36
CA ALA A 526 6.58 31.31 -10.02
C ALA A 526 7.15 29.90 -10.06
N ARG A 527 7.68 29.47 -8.92
CA ARG A 527 8.09 28.10 -8.68
C ARG A 527 7.66 27.65 -7.29
N LEU A 528 7.41 26.34 -7.14
CA LEU A 528 7.15 25.68 -5.86
C LEU A 528 7.52 24.20 -5.96
N ALA A 529 7.38 23.43 -4.88
CA ALA A 529 7.52 21.98 -4.94
C ALA A 529 6.52 21.38 -5.94
N ALA A 530 6.95 20.40 -6.71
CA ALA A 530 6.07 19.67 -7.65
C ALA A 530 4.95 18.93 -6.89
N PRO A 531 3.80 18.68 -7.56
CA PRO A 531 2.67 18.00 -6.96
C PRO A 531 2.95 16.56 -6.53
#